data_f1eece97b60f049df15c3b87520ebd94
#
_entry.id   f1eece97b60f049df15c3b87520ebd94
#
_cell.length_a   1.000
_cell.length_b   1.000
_cell.length_c   1.000
_cell.angle_alpha   90.00
_cell.angle_beta   90.00
_cell.angle_gamma   90.00
#
_symmetry.space_group_name_H-M   'P 1'
#
loop_
_entity.id
_entity.type
_entity.pdbx_description
1 polymer ?
#
loop_
_entity_poly.entity_id
_entity_poly.type
_entity_poly.pdbx_seq_one_letter_code
_entity_poly.pdbx_strand_id
1 'polypeptide(L)'
;MTNPARRCLPALASMALGLSTFSPALAQNPTELSVLTYNIEGLPWPARSGRNEDLSRIANQLQALREEGHQPHVVLFEEAFSRNARAIAKKAGYRYIVDGPSAGDKGTAGNSIADRAFHAAARFFAGEKLGKWQSSGLRIASDYPIVDVKRMAYGTCAGMDCLANKGAVLVTVAVPGVTQPVAIIDTHLNSRRAAHVSIDRSFYAYQRQVDALSDFVRANIQPGTPFIVAGDFNAGQEPRRRDYLLQKAAAWRTDAPVKAALDLCLQSGDQCPTDNRADLAFTQKRGRDYQLFASGGSTSLTLQSMAALFGHDDNGHMLSDHVGYAATYRIDANPVTTADLTNAAPARLASGSASR
;
A
#
# COMPACT_ATOMS: atom_id res chain seq x y z
N MET A 1 -34.18 14.72 -95.41
CA MET A 1 -33.24 15.76 -94.96
C MET A 1 -33.67 16.11 -93.51
N THR A 2 -33.33 15.34 -92.52
CA THR A 2 -33.83 15.47 -91.15
C THR A 2 -32.65 15.49 -90.20
N ASN A 3 -32.58 16.54 -89.46
CA ASN A 3 -31.57 16.88 -88.49
C ASN A 3 -31.89 16.11 -87.13
N PRO A 4 -31.00 15.43 -86.45
CA PRO A 4 -31.27 14.83 -85.16
C PRO A 4 -30.87 15.76 -84.01
N ALA A 5 -31.80 15.94 -83.13
CA ALA A 5 -31.70 16.70 -81.88
C ALA A 5 -30.73 16.05 -80.92
N ARG A 6 -29.80 16.82 -80.35
CA ARG A 6 -28.98 16.45 -79.18
C ARG A 6 -29.79 16.56 -77.85
N ARG A 7 -29.94 15.47 -77.16
CA ARG A 7 -30.43 15.46 -75.78
C ARG A 7 -29.29 15.63 -74.79
N CYS A 8 -29.33 16.68 -73.98
CA CYS A 8 -28.50 16.86 -72.82
C CYS A 8 -29.10 16.05 -71.64
N LEU A 9 -28.30 15.19 -71.04
CA LEU A 9 -28.61 14.57 -69.75
C LEU A 9 -28.05 15.45 -68.66
N PRO A 10 -28.80 15.66 -67.56
CA PRO A 10 -28.27 16.31 -66.35
C PRO A 10 -27.47 15.30 -65.47
N ALA A 11 -26.27 15.69 -65.05
CA ALA A 11 -25.44 14.96 -64.10
C ALA A 11 -26.04 15.10 -62.70
N LEU A 12 -26.50 14.01 -62.12
CA LEU A 12 -26.89 13.91 -60.72
C LEU A 12 -25.62 13.79 -59.87
N ALA A 13 -25.29 14.85 -59.12
CA ALA A 13 -24.26 14.81 -58.11
C ALA A 13 -24.82 14.11 -56.85
N SER A 14 -24.37 12.89 -56.57
CA SER A 14 -24.67 12.15 -55.36
C SER A 14 -23.81 12.71 -54.21
N MET A 15 -24.45 13.42 -53.29
CA MET A 15 -23.88 13.90 -52.04
C MET A 15 -23.92 12.75 -51.03
N ALA A 16 -22.80 12.07 -50.82
CA ALA A 16 -22.68 11.04 -49.78
C ALA A 16 -22.61 11.71 -48.39
N LEU A 17 -23.69 11.70 -47.64
CA LEU A 17 -23.67 12.02 -46.20
C LEU A 17 -22.90 10.92 -45.48
N GLY A 18 -21.69 11.23 -45.03
CA GLY A 18 -20.95 10.38 -44.09
C GLY A 18 -21.65 10.36 -42.73
N LEU A 19 -22.40 9.30 -42.41
CA LEU A 19 -22.83 9.02 -41.06
C LEU A 19 -21.61 8.58 -40.22
N SER A 20 -21.08 9.51 -39.42
CA SER A 20 -20.13 9.18 -38.40
C SER A 20 -20.88 8.39 -37.32
N THR A 21 -20.72 7.07 -37.31
CA THR A 21 -21.22 6.23 -36.21
C THR A 21 -20.37 6.51 -34.96
N PHE A 22 -20.86 7.33 -34.06
CA PHE A 22 -20.36 7.38 -32.69
C PHE A 22 -20.68 6.01 -32.06
N SER A 23 -19.68 5.13 -31.99
CA SER A 23 -19.75 3.97 -31.09
C SER A 23 -19.83 4.49 -29.66
N PRO A 24 -20.89 4.18 -28.90
CA PRO A 24 -20.89 4.49 -27.49
C PRO A 24 -19.69 3.76 -26.85
N ALA A 25 -18.82 4.50 -26.19
CA ALA A 25 -17.81 3.89 -25.34
C ALA A 25 -18.57 3.01 -24.33
N LEU A 26 -18.39 1.69 -24.42
CA LEU A 26 -18.90 0.77 -23.41
C LEU A 26 -18.35 1.26 -22.08
N ALA A 27 -19.23 1.67 -21.19
CA ALA A 27 -18.88 1.98 -19.80
C ALA A 27 -18.25 0.71 -19.23
N GLN A 28 -16.94 0.70 -19.10
CA GLN A 28 -16.26 -0.41 -18.41
C GLN A 28 -16.79 -0.43 -17.00
N ASN A 29 -17.18 -1.61 -16.52
CA ASN A 29 -17.55 -1.79 -15.12
C ASN A 29 -16.38 -1.28 -14.27
N PRO A 30 -16.67 -0.52 -13.19
CA PRO A 30 -15.62 0.02 -12.35
C PRO A 30 -14.73 -1.13 -11.86
N THR A 31 -13.43 -0.97 -11.98
CA THR A 31 -12.46 -1.96 -11.50
C THR A 31 -12.27 -1.77 -10.01
N GLU A 32 -12.32 -2.85 -9.25
CA GLU A 32 -12.13 -2.84 -7.81
C GLU A 32 -10.75 -3.39 -7.42
N LEU A 33 -10.17 -2.80 -6.38
CA LEU A 33 -8.95 -3.25 -5.73
C LEU A 33 -9.19 -3.33 -4.22
N SER A 34 -9.24 -4.53 -3.66
CA SER A 34 -9.30 -4.74 -2.22
C SER A 34 -7.91 -5.01 -1.66
N VAL A 35 -7.54 -4.29 -0.60
CA VAL A 35 -6.24 -4.38 0.08
C VAL A 35 -6.48 -4.66 1.56
N LEU A 36 -5.95 -5.79 2.05
CA LEU A 36 -5.93 -6.17 3.46
C LEU A 36 -4.57 -5.79 4.07
N THR A 37 -4.54 -5.17 5.24
CA THR A 37 -3.36 -5.05 6.12
C THR A 37 -3.59 -5.87 7.38
N TYR A 38 -2.60 -6.67 7.79
CA TYR A 38 -2.74 -7.55 8.92
C TYR A 38 -1.40 -7.92 9.57
N ASN A 39 -1.12 -7.35 10.74
CA ASN A 39 -0.07 -7.86 11.61
C ASN A 39 -0.54 -9.19 12.22
N ILE A 40 0.08 -10.30 11.81
CA ILE A 40 -0.34 -11.66 12.15
C ILE A 40 0.33 -12.22 13.41
N GLU A 41 1.12 -11.41 14.11
CA GLU A 41 1.83 -11.83 15.35
C GLU A 41 2.60 -13.15 15.16
N GLY A 42 3.26 -13.30 14.00
CA GLY A 42 3.95 -14.54 13.59
C GLY A 42 5.37 -14.68 14.13
N LEU A 43 5.64 -14.13 15.33
CA LEU A 43 6.93 -14.23 16.02
C LEU A 43 7.28 -15.67 16.35
N PRO A 44 8.56 -16.09 16.17
CA PRO A 44 9.00 -17.43 16.54
C PRO A 44 9.19 -17.57 18.06
N TRP A 45 9.22 -18.82 18.54
CA TRP A 45 9.69 -19.11 19.88
C TRP A 45 11.16 -18.63 20.07
N PRO A 46 11.57 -18.06 21.22
CA PRO A 46 10.82 -17.89 22.48
C PRO A 46 10.00 -16.59 22.57
N ALA A 47 10.02 -15.72 21.57
CA ALA A 47 9.31 -14.43 21.62
C ALA A 47 7.78 -14.63 21.73
N ARG A 48 7.26 -15.67 21.07
CA ARG A 48 5.86 -16.13 21.21
C ARG A 48 5.77 -17.65 21.15
N SER A 49 4.77 -18.23 21.82
CA SER A 49 4.44 -19.66 21.79
C SER A 49 2.98 -19.86 21.38
N GLY A 50 2.63 -21.06 20.91
CA GLY A 50 1.24 -21.43 20.61
C GLY A 50 0.67 -20.84 19.30
N ARG A 51 1.41 -20.04 18.53
CA ARG A 51 0.91 -19.33 17.34
C ARG A 51 0.56 -20.21 16.13
N ASN A 52 1.02 -21.47 16.09
CA ASN A 52 0.87 -22.31 14.90
C ASN A 52 -0.60 -22.58 14.53
N GLU A 53 -1.47 -22.73 15.52
CA GLU A 53 -2.89 -22.97 15.30
C GLU A 53 -3.55 -21.73 14.72
N ASP A 54 -3.35 -20.55 15.34
CA ASP A 54 -3.92 -19.28 14.86
C ASP A 54 -3.43 -18.95 13.46
N LEU A 55 -2.14 -19.11 13.16
CA LEU A 55 -1.57 -18.91 11.82
C LEU A 55 -2.19 -19.86 10.78
N SER A 56 -2.52 -21.09 11.19
CA SER A 56 -3.22 -22.05 10.33
C SER A 56 -4.66 -21.63 10.09
N ARG A 57 -5.35 -21.15 11.12
CA ARG A 57 -6.73 -20.62 11.01
C ARG A 57 -6.78 -19.38 10.11
N ILE A 58 -5.79 -18.46 10.21
CA ILE A 58 -5.67 -17.32 9.30
C ILE A 58 -5.55 -17.79 7.84
N ALA A 59 -4.68 -18.79 7.57
CA ALA A 59 -4.51 -19.31 6.23
C ALA A 59 -5.79 -19.96 5.69
N ASN A 60 -6.49 -20.75 6.51
CA ASN A 60 -7.73 -21.42 6.13
C ASN A 60 -8.86 -20.41 5.88
N GLN A 61 -8.96 -19.34 6.67
CA GLN A 61 -9.96 -18.29 6.48
C GLN A 61 -9.72 -17.51 5.19
N LEU A 62 -8.47 -17.17 4.86
CA LEU A 62 -8.15 -16.57 3.56
C LEU A 62 -8.46 -17.50 2.39
N GLN A 63 -8.26 -18.82 2.57
CA GLN A 63 -8.62 -19.80 1.56
C GLN A 63 -10.14 -19.90 1.39
N ALA A 64 -10.91 -19.94 2.48
CA ALA A 64 -12.37 -19.93 2.43
C ALA A 64 -12.91 -18.67 1.73
N LEU A 65 -12.39 -17.49 2.05
CA LEU A 65 -12.74 -16.25 1.35
C LEU A 65 -12.47 -16.35 -0.16
N ARG A 66 -11.38 -17.03 -0.57
CA ARG A 66 -11.06 -17.27 -1.98
C ARG A 66 -12.08 -18.20 -2.66
N GLU A 67 -12.45 -19.28 -1.99
CA GLU A 67 -13.45 -20.23 -2.50
C GLU A 67 -14.82 -19.57 -2.67
N GLU A 68 -15.13 -18.59 -1.85
CA GLU A 68 -16.35 -17.76 -1.91
C GLU A 68 -16.23 -16.57 -2.90
N GLY A 69 -15.04 -16.29 -3.46
CA GLY A 69 -14.79 -15.15 -4.34
C GLY A 69 -14.69 -13.80 -3.63
N HIS A 70 -14.49 -13.81 -2.31
CA HIS A 70 -14.43 -12.62 -1.46
C HIS A 70 -13.01 -12.31 -0.93
N GLN A 71 -11.97 -13.01 -1.44
CA GLN A 71 -10.61 -12.78 -0.99
C GLN A 71 -10.12 -11.37 -1.32
N PRO A 72 -9.33 -10.73 -0.45
CA PRO A 72 -8.62 -9.50 -0.80
C PRO A 72 -7.69 -9.72 -2.00
N HIS A 73 -7.67 -8.79 -2.95
CA HIS A 73 -6.78 -8.88 -4.11
C HIS A 73 -5.30 -8.74 -3.73
N VAL A 74 -5.01 -7.93 -2.70
CA VAL A 74 -3.67 -7.74 -2.15
C VAL A 74 -3.73 -7.86 -0.63
N VAL A 75 -2.78 -8.58 -0.04
CA VAL A 75 -2.63 -8.72 1.41
C VAL A 75 -1.24 -8.27 1.82
N LEU A 76 -1.20 -7.40 2.80
CA LEU A 76 0.00 -6.91 3.46
C LEU A 76 0.08 -7.57 4.84
N PHE A 77 1.13 -8.36 5.05
CA PHE A 77 1.36 -9.05 6.31
C PHE A 77 2.55 -8.43 7.03
N GLU A 78 2.35 -8.05 8.26
CA GLU A 78 3.42 -7.68 9.18
C GLU A 78 3.67 -8.82 10.17
N GLU A 79 4.87 -8.88 10.73
CA GLU A 79 5.34 -9.95 11.63
C GLU A 79 5.30 -11.37 11.04
N ALA A 80 5.37 -11.52 9.72
CA ALA A 80 5.48 -12.83 9.07
C ALA A 80 6.89 -13.44 9.24
N PHE A 81 7.36 -13.61 10.49
CA PHE A 81 8.73 -14.04 10.79
C PHE A 81 8.91 -15.56 10.74
N SER A 82 7.99 -16.31 11.34
CA SER A 82 8.11 -17.77 11.42
C SER A 82 7.84 -18.45 10.07
N ARG A 83 8.30 -19.70 9.92
CA ARG A 83 8.03 -20.49 8.69
C ARG A 83 6.53 -20.62 8.42
N ASN A 84 5.72 -20.85 9.48
CA ASN A 84 4.27 -21.01 9.34
C ASN A 84 3.60 -19.69 8.95
N ALA A 85 4.01 -18.56 9.54
CA ALA A 85 3.54 -17.25 9.16
C ALA A 85 3.85 -16.95 7.68
N ARG A 86 5.07 -17.21 7.25
CA ARG A 86 5.50 -17.05 5.83
C ARG A 86 4.76 -17.97 4.87
N ALA A 87 4.22 -19.10 5.31
CA ALA A 87 3.50 -20.04 4.46
C ALA A 87 2.05 -19.60 4.17
N ILE A 88 1.47 -18.69 4.95
CA ILE A 88 0.05 -18.29 4.86
C ILE A 88 -0.31 -17.86 3.45
N ALA A 89 0.41 -16.91 2.86
CA ALA A 89 0.13 -16.39 1.53
C ALA A 89 0.05 -17.48 0.46
N LYS A 90 1.01 -18.44 0.49
CA LYS A 90 1.02 -19.58 -0.44
C LYS A 90 -0.14 -20.54 -0.19
N LYS A 91 -0.44 -20.84 1.07
CA LYS A 91 -1.57 -21.71 1.44
C LYS A 91 -2.91 -21.11 1.03
N ALA A 92 -3.06 -19.80 1.17
CA ALA A 92 -4.24 -19.05 0.73
C ALA A 92 -4.34 -18.88 -0.81
N GLY A 93 -3.38 -19.43 -1.58
CA GLY A 93 -3.44 -19.50 -3.04
C GLY A 93 -3.01 -18.23 -3.78
N TYR A 94 -2.34 -17.27 -3.12
CA TYR A 94 -1.84 -16.06 -3.79
C TYR A 94 -0.72 -16.41 -4.78
N ARG A 95 -0.82 -15.81 -5.99
CA ARG A 95 0.10 -16.09 -7.09
C ARG A 95 1.43 -15.36 -6.97
N TYR A 96 1.39 -14.08 -6.57
CA TYR A 96 2.55 -13.21 -6.47
C TYR A 96 2.83 -12.93 -5.00
N ILE A 97 4.05 -13.24 -4.54
CA ILE A 97 4.45 -13.08 -3.14
C ILE A 97 5.82 -12.40 -3.10
N VAL A 98 5.92 -11.31 -2.35
CA VAL A 98 7.13 -10.51 -2.20
C VAL A 98 7.42 -10.33 -0.72
N ASP A 99 8.68 -10.58 -0.32
CA ASP A 99 9.15 -10.30 1.04
C ASP A 99 9.74 -8.88 1.12
N GLY A 100 9.61 -8.27 2.29
CA GLY A 100 10.29 -7.03 2.63
C GLY A 100 11.80 -7.20 2.82
N PRO A 101 12.49 -6.22 3.43
CA PRO A 101 13.91 -6.28 3.69
C PRO A 101 14.34 -7.53 4.47
N SER A 102 15.44 -8.14 4.04
CA SER A 102 16.09 -9.26 4.73
C SER A 102 16.86 -8.79 5.97
N ALA A 103 17.31 -9.71 6.82
CA ALA A 103 18.16 -9.37 7.96
C ALA A 103 19.52 -8.73 7.55
N GLY A 104 20.00 -9.03 6.34
CA GLY A 104 21.26 -8.54 5.82
C GLY A 104 21.20 -7.16 5.14
N ASP A 105 19.99 -6.65 4.83
CA ASP A 105 19.83 -5.39 4.15
C ASP A 105 20.18 -4.22 5.08
N LYS A 106 20.90 -3.23 4.54
CA LYS A 106 21.38 -2.08 5.33
C LYS A 106 20.49 -0.88 5.07
N GLY A 107 19.95 -0.31 6.16
CA GLY A 107 19.28 0.97 6.14
C GLY A 107 20.28 2.12 6.32
N THR A 108 19.95 3.28 5.77
CA THR A 108 20.72 4.50 5.97
C THR A 108 20.28 5.18 7.26
N ALA A 109 21.19 5.30 8.22
CA ALA A 109 20.97 6.09 9.42
C ALA A 109 21.22 7.57 9.14
N GLY A 110 20.50 8.45 9.84
CA GLY A 110 20.78 9.88 9.83
C GLY A 110 22.20 10.18 10.39
N ASN A 111 22.75 11.33 10.00
CA ASN A 111 24.11 11.74 10.39
C ASN A 111 24.15 13.08 11.15
N SER A 112 23.01 13.62 11.57
CA SER A 112 22.95 14.81 12.40
C SER A 112 23.66 14.61 13.76
N ILE A 113 23.92 15.68 14.48
CA ILE A 113 24.48 15.58 15.85
C ILE A 113 23.57 14.73 16.74
N ALA A 114 22.24 14.92 16.62
CA ALA A 114 21.26 14.16 17.38
C ALA A 114 21.26 12.67 16.99
N ASP A 115 21.39 12.34 15.71
CA ASP A 115 21.49 10.93 15.25
C ASP A 115 22.74 10.26 15.82
N ARG A 116 23.89 10.92 15.74
CA ARG A 116 25.14 10.39 16.31
C ARG A 116 25.03 10.18 17.82
N ALA A 117 24.44 11.15 18.54
CA ALA A 117 24.22 11.01 19.99
C ALA A 117 23.26 9.86 20.32
N PHE A 118 22.20 9.69 19.54
CA PHE A 118 21.25 8.59 19.69
C PHE A 118 21.93 7.23 19.50
N HIS A 119 22.74 7.07 18.45
CA HIS A 119 23.46 5.82 18.17
C HIS A 119 24.57 5.56 19.18
N ALA A 120 25.29 6.59 19.65
CA ALA A 120 26.31 6.45 20.70
C ALA A 120 25.70 5.97 22.03
N ALA A 121 24.48 6.39 22.36
CA ALA A 121 23.75 5.97 23.56
C ALA A 121 23.08 4.58 23.44
N ALA A 122 23.29 3.84 22.34
CA ALA A 122 22.73 2.50 22.15
C ALA A 122 23.23 1.52 23.23
N ARG A 123 22.32 0.63 23.72
CA ARG A 123 22.59 -0.30 24.81
C ARG A 123 22.54 -1.74 24.33
N PHE A 124 23.54 -2.53 24.72
CA PHE A 124 23.61 -3.96 24.39
C PHE A 124 22.41 -4.75 24.97
N PHE A 125 22.17 -4.60 26.27
CA PHE A 125 21.07 -5.31 26.96
C PHE A 125 19.67 -4.82 26.56
N ALA A 126 19.55 -3.70 25.88
CA ALA A 126 18.29 -3.26 25.28
C ALA A 126 18.09 -3.83 23.86
N GLY A 127 18.96 -4.66 23.36
CA GLY A 127 18.86 -5.25 22.02
C GLY A 127 19.47 -4.41 20.89
N GLU A 128 19.89 -3.16 21.16
CA GLU A 128 20.25 -2.18 20.14
C GLU A 128 21.63 -2.42 19.49
N LYS A 129 22.49 -3.23 20.13
CA LYS A 129 23.83 -3.60 19.64
C LYS A 129 23.97 -5.09 19.30
N LEU A 130 22.87 -5.83 19.29
CA LEU A 130 22.90 -7.28 19.01
C LEU A 130 22.86 -7.61 17.51
N GLY A 131 22.66 -6.60 16.66
CA GLY A 131 22.46 -6.79 15.22
C GLY A 131 21.04 -7.22 14.88
N LYS A 132 20.80 -7.52 13.60
CA LYS A 132 19.50 -7.96 13.08
C LYS A 132 19.42 -9.49 13.07
N TRP A 133 18.53 -10.05 13.82
CA TRP A 133 18.32 -11.51 13.91
C TRP A 133 17.21 -11.99 12.96
N GLN A 134 16.29 -11.10 12.63
CA GLN A 134 15.15 -11.38 11.76
C GLN A 134 15.10 -10.41 10.57
N SER A 135 14.46 -10.84 9.49
CA SER A 135 14.05 -9.95 8.40
C SER A 135 13.09 -8.88 8.91
N SER A 136 12.54 -8.07 7.99
CA SER A 136 11.51 -7.08 8.34
C SER A 136 10.20 -7.70 8.86
N GLY A 137 9.92 -8.96 8.54
CA GLY A 137 8.63 -9.59 8.78
C GLY A 137 7.53 -9.14 7.83
N LEU A 138 7.83 -8.27 6.86
CA LEU A 138 6.88 -7.80 5.86
C LEU A 138 6.72 -8.82 4.73
N ARG A 139 5.49 -9.00 4.28
CA ARG A 139 5.18 -9.84 3.11
C ARG A 139 3.94 -9.35 2.39
N ILE A 140 4.08 -9.01 1.12
CA ILE A 140 2.96 -8.67 0.25
C ILE A 140 2.59 -9.90 -0.57
N ALA A 141 1.31 -10.25 -0.57
CA ALA A 141 0.73 -11.28 -1.41
C ALA A 141 -0.32 -10.65 -2.34
N SER A 142 -0.33 -11.02 -3.63
CA SER A 142 -1.22 -10.44 -4.63
C SER A 142 -1.74 -11.50 -5.59
N ASP A 143 -3.00 -11.37 -5.99
CA ASP A 143 -3.58 -12.10 -7.10
C ASP A 143 -3.20 -11.45 -8.44
N TYR A 144 -2.93 -10.15 -8.43
CA TYR A 144 -2.56 -9.38 -9.61
C TYR A 144 -1.04 -9.36 -9.83
N PRO A 145 -0.58 -9.24 -11.08
CA PRO A 145 0.85 -9.19 -11.38
C PRO A 145 1.56 -8.04 -10.66
N ILE A 146 2.68 -8.36 -10.02
CA ILE A 146 3.61 -7.38 -9.46
C ILE A 146 4.68 -7.11 -10.52
N VAL A 147 4.78 -5.88 -11.00
CA VAL A 147 5.66 -5.47 -12.11
C VAL A 147 6.93 -4.75 -11.69
N ASP A 148 6.97 -4.22 -10.47
CA ASP A 148 8.18 -3.63 -9.86
C ASP A 148 8.19 -3.86 -8.36
N VAL A 149 9.40 -3.95 -7.77
CA VAL A 149 9.61 -4.17 -6.34
C VAL A 149 10.79 -3.34 -5.86
N LYS A 150 10.55 -2.52 -4.81
CA LYS A 150 11.64 -1.80 -4.11
C LYS A 150 11.56 -2.05 -2.63
N ARG A 151 12.71 -2.09 -1.97
CA ARG A 151 12.83 -2.37 -0.53
C ARG A 151 13.70 -1.34 0.14
N MET A 152 13.38 -1.03 1.39
CA MET A 152 14.18 -0.14 2.22
C MET A 152 14.14 -0.64 3.66
N ALA A 153 15.31 -0.94 4.23
CA ALA A 153 15.46 -1.18 5.66
C ALA A 153 15.60 0.16 6.40
N TYR A 154 15.04 0.26 7.60
CA TYR A 154 15.24 1.44 8.43
C TYR A 154 16.62 1.44 9.08
N GLY A 155 17.34 2.55 8.95
CA GLY A 155 18.70 2.71 9.52
C GLY A 155 18.71 3.00 11.01
N THR A 156 17.57 3.36 11.61
CA THR A 156 17.45 3.71 13.03
C THR A 156 16.36 2.88 13.70
N CYS A 157 16.65 2.31 14.86
CA CYS A 157 15.72 1.55 15.68
C CYS A 157 16.01 1.80 17.17
N ALA A 158 15.09 1.41 18.04
CA ALA A 158 15.24 1.52 19.48
C ALA A 158 14.82 0.21 20.17
N GLY A 159 15.64 -0.18 21.16
CA GLY A 159 15.32 -1.31 22.05
C GLY A 159 15.31 -2.66 21.35
N MET A 160 14.59 -3.62 21.92
CA MET A 160 14.45 -4.99 21.41
C MET A 160 13.87 -5.04 20.00
N ASP A 161 13.17 -4.01 19.57
CA ASP A 161 12.64 -3.85 18.20
C ASP A 161 13.75 -3.81 17.14
N CYS A 162 15.00 -3.53 17.57
CA CYS A 162 16.19 -3.57 16.70
C CYS A 162 16.57 -4.98 16.23
N LEU A 163 16.06 -6.04 16.86
CA LEU A 163 16.34 -7.42 16.46
C LEU A 163 15.69 -7.79 15.12
N ALA A 164 14.57 -7.14 14.78
CA ALA A 164 13.98 -7.22 13.45
C ALA A 164 14.54 -6.11 12.54
N ASN A 165 14.78 -6.43 11.26
CA ASN A 165 15.23 -5.45 10.28
C ASN A 165 14.04 -4.73 9.64
N LYS A 166 13.22 -4.05 10.46
CA LYS A 166 12.03 -3.33 10.01
C LYS A 166 12.34 -2.37 8.86
N GLY A 167 11.34 -2.09 8.06
CA GLY A 167 11.51 -1.28 6.85
C GLY A 167 10.20 -1.10 6.10
N ALA A 168 10.32 -0.87 4.81
CA ALA A 168 9.22 -0.79 3.87
C ALA A 168 9.51 -1.61 2.61
N VAL A 169 8.46 -2.14 2.00
CA VAL A 169 8.50 -2.76 0.68
C VAL A 169 7.42 -2.14 -0.21
N LEU A 170 7.84 -1.64 -1.37
CA LEU A 170 6.97 -1.12 -2.41
C LEU A 170 6.83 -2.18 -3.48
N VAL A 171 5.60 -2.42 -3.89
CA VAL A 171 5.26 -3.16 -5.11
C VAL A 171 4.43 -2.28 -6.03
N THR A 172 4.62 -2.44 -7.33
CA THR A 172 3.75 -1.85 -8.34
C THR A 172 2.86 -2.94 -8.89
N VAL A 173 1.54 -2.81 -8.69
CA VAL A 173 0.55 -3.83 -9.02
C VAL A 173 -0.17 -3.45 -10.31
N ALA A 174 -0.14 -4.34 -11.31
CA ALA A 174 -0.91 -4.20 -12.55
C ALA A 174 -2.34 -4.72 -12.33
N VAL A 175 -3.26 -3.80 -12.04
CA VAL A 175 -4.67 -4.14 -11.80
C VAL A 175 -5.36 -4.40 -13.15
N PRO A 176 -6.07 -5.52 -13.35
CA PRO A 176 -6.77 -5.81 -14.61
C PRO A 176 -7.73 -4.68 -15.00
N GLY A 177 -7.71 -4.29 -16.27
CA GLY A 177 -8.56 -3.21 -16.79
C GLY A 177 -8.09 -1.78 -16.47
N VAL A 178 -6.98 -1.63 -15.72
CA VAL A 178 -6.40 -0.32 -15.35
C VAL A 178 -5.09 -0.11 -16.10
N THR A 179 -5.01 0.98 -16.87
CA THR A 179 -3.81 1.29 -17.65
C THR A 179 -2.62 1.69 -16.78
N GLN A 180 -2.87 2.45 -15.71
CA GLN A 180 -1.84 2.92 -14.82
C GLN A 180 -1.75 2.00 -13.59
N PRO A 181 -0.62 1.31 -13.35
CA PRO A 181 -0.46 0.46 -12.17
C PRO A 181 -0.58 1.25 -10.85
N VAL A 182 -0.99 0.55 -9.80
CA VAL A 182 -1.11 1.12 -8.44
C VAL A 182 0.15 0.78 -7.63
N ALA A 183 0.76 1.79 -7.01
CA ALA A 183 1.87 1.59 -6.08
C ALA A 183 1.32 1.22 -4.70
N ILE A 184 1.80 0.12 -4.12
CA ILE A 184 1.39 -0.34 -2.78
C ILE A 184 2.65 -0.50 -1.93
N ILE A 185 2.66 0.14 -0.77
CA ILE A 185 3.75 0.04 0.21
C ILE A 185 3.22 -0.63 1.48
N ASP A 186 3.93 -1.66 1.92
CA ASP A 186 3.80 -2.26 3.23
C ASP A 186 4.93 -1.80 4.13
N THR A 187 4.63 -1.44 5.39
CA THR A 187 5.61 -1.00 6.38
C THR A 187 5.27 -1.43 7.79
N HIS A 188 6.32 -1.61 8.60
CA HIS A 188 6.18 -1.84 10.04
C HIS A 188 7.17 -0.96 10.79
N LEU A 189 6.67 0.02 11.56
CA LEU A 189 7.47 0.99 12.29
C LEU A 189 7.83 0.53 13.71
N ASN A 190 8.78 1.24 14.34
CA ASN A 190 9.28 0.92 15.68
C ASN A 190 8.16 0.95 16.73
N SER A 191 8.00 -0.16 17.43
CA SER A 191 7.03 -0.29 18.52
C SER A 191 7.42 0.59 19.71
N ARG A 192 6.42 1.10 20.42
CA ARG A 192 6.62 1.79 21.68
C ARG A 192 6.84 0.78 22.85
N ARG A 193 6.01 -0.25 22.88
CA ARG A 193 5.99 -1.22 24.00
C ARG A 193 7.04 -2.31 23.84
N ALA A 194 7.07 -2.98 22.68
CA ALA A 194 8.00 -4.08 22.42
C ALA A 194 9.47 -3.61 22.38
N ALA A 195 9.74 -2.31 22.22
CA ALA A 195 11.09 -1.77 22.30
C ALA A 195 11.72 -1.88 23.70
N HIS A 196 10.93 -1.87 24.78
CA HIS A 196 11.40 -1.93 26.17
C HIS A 196 12.46 -0.86 26.52
N VAL A 197 12.32 0.33 25.96
CA VAL A 197 13.15 1.54 26.23
C VAL A 197 12.26 2.71 26.61
N SER A 198 12.85 3.84 27.00
CA SER A 198 12.09 5.05 27.30
C SER A 198 11.22 5.50 26.14
N ILE A 199 10.11 6.16 26.45
CA ILE A 199 9.17 6.69 25.45
C ILE A 199 9.90 7.61 24.46
N ASP A 200 10.75 8.51 24.95
CA ASP A 200 11.45 9.47 24.11
C ASP A 200 12.48 8.79 23.19
N ARG A 201 13.18 7.74 23.67
CA ARG A 201 14.10 6.97 22.83
C ARG A 201 13.35 6.24 21.70
N SER A 202 12.24 5.59 22.03
CA SER A 202 11.42 4.91 21.03
C SER A 202 10.73 5.89 20.09
N PHE A 203 10.38 7.10 20.56
CA PHE A 203 9.81 8.15 19.73
C PHE A 203 10.84 8.73 18.76
N TYR A 204 12.07 8.94 19.19
CA TYR A 204 13.14 9.38 18.29
C TYR A 204 13.36 8.39 17.13
N ALA A 205 13.46 7.10 17.43
CA ALA A 205 13.57 6.07 16.40
C ALA A 205 12.36 6.08 15.45
N TYR A 206 11.16 6.21 16.01
CA TYR A 206 9.92 6.32 15.24
C TYR A 206 9.96 7.51 14.27
N GLN A 207 10.36 8.70 14.73
CA GLN A 207 10.47 9.87 13.87
C GLN A 207 11.45 9.65 12.71
N ARG A 208 12.64 9.07 12.98
CA ARG A 208 13.62 8.75 11.92
C ARG A 208 13.07 7.74 10.91
N GLN A 209 12.27 6.78 11.36
CA GLN A 209 11.65 5.81 10.46
C GLN A 209 10.52 6.44 9.62
N VAL A 210 9.70 7.31 10.20
CA VAL A 210 8.69 8.08 9.45
C VAL A 210 9.35 9.02 8.43
N ASP A 211 10.46 9.66 8.77
CA ASP A 211 11.22 10.47 7.83
C ASP A 211 11.76 9.63 6.68
N ALA A 212 12.39 8.48 6.97
CA ALA A 212 12.91 7.57 5.96
C ALA A 212 11.80 7.00 5.05
N LEU A 213 10.64 6.65 5.63
CA LEU A 213 9.45 6.24 4.86
C LEU A 213 8.99 7.36 3.93
N SER A 214 8.95 8.59 4.43
CA SER A 214 8.54 9.76 3.64
C SER A 214 9.48 10.01 2.46
N ASP A 215 10.81 9.87 2.70
CA ASP A 215 11.81 9.98 1.64
C ASP A 215 11.66 8.84 0.62
N PHE A 216 11.40 7.61 1.09
CA PHE A 216 11.18 6.45 0.24
C PHE A 216 9.93 6.60 -0.64
N VAL A 217 8.82 7.07 -0.09
CA VAL A 217 7.60 7.37 -0.85
C VAL A 217 7.88 8.40 -1.94
N ARG A 218 8.48 9.55 -1.57
CA ARG A 218 8.76 10.64 -2.53
C ARG A 218 9.76 10.27 -3.62
N ALA A 219 10.75 9.43 -3.28
CA ALA A 219 11.78 9.01 -4.24
C ALA A 219 11.28 7.96 -5.24
N ASN A 220 10.26 7.17 -4.88
CA ASN A 220 9.87 6.00 -5.65
C ASN A 220 8.46 6.05 -6.25
N ILE A 221 7.60 6.96 -5.79
CA ILE A 221 6.25 7.16 -6.36
C ILE A 221 6.27 8.47 -7.16
N GLN A 222 6.16 8.34 -8.47
CA GLN A 222 6.14 9.49 -9.37
C GLN A 222 4.86 10.33 -9.18
N PRO A 223 4.90 11.65 -9.39
CA PRO A 223 3.69 12.48 -9.44
C PRO A 223 2.65 11.87 -10.40
N GLY A 224 1.40 11.92 -10.03
CA GLY A 224 0.32 11.33 -10.83
C GLY A 224 0.14 9.81 -10.68
N THR A 225 0.98 9.08 -9.93
CA THR A 225 0.78 7.65 -9.67
C THR A 225 -0.17 7.44 -8.49
N PRO A 226 -1.26 6.65 -8.64
CA PRO A 226 -2.10 6.27 -7.51
C PRO A 226 -1.33 5.38 -6.54
N PHE A 227 -1.52 5.57 -5.23
CA PHE A 227 -0.82 4.75 -4.26
C PHE A 227 -1.61 4.45 -2.98
N ILE A 228 -1.20 3.38 -2.31
CA ILE A 228 -1.65 2.97 -0.97
C ILE A 228 -0.39 2.67 -0.15
N VAL A 229 -0.25 3.29 1.02
CA VAL A 229 0.78 2.98 2.02
C VAL A 229 0.07 2.42 3.25
N ALA A 230 0.32 1.16 3.56
CA ALA A 230 -0.38 0.51 4.66
C ALA A 230 0.58 -0.30 5.54
N GLY A 231 0.07 -0.83 6.65
CA GLY A 231 0.81 -1.65 7.59
C GLY A 231 0.64 -1.24 9.05
N ASP A 232 1.49 -1.80 9.92
CA ASP A 232 1.56 -1.45 11.33
C ASP A 232 2.50 -0.25 11.54
N PHE A 233 1.90 0.93 11.58
CA PHE A 233 2.64 2.17 11.83
C PHE A 233 3.01 2.38 13.29
N ASN A 234 2.55 1.54 14.22
CA ASN A 234 2.86 1.65 15.65
C ASN A 234 2.68 3.08 16.23
N ALA A 235 1.80 3.90 15.63
CA ALA A 235 1.50 5.22 16.15
C ALA A 235 0.80 5.10 17.52
N GLY A 236 -0.20 4.21 17.61
CA GLY A 236 -0.90 3.88 18.83
C GLY A 236 -1.67 5.09 19.37
N GLN A 237 -1.95 5.05 20.67
CA GLN A 237 -2.63 6.14 21.38
C GLN A 237 -1.66 7.25 21.83
N GLU A 238 -0.46 7.31 21.26
CA GLU A 238 0.52 8.36 21.52
C GLU A 238 0.31 9.51 20.54
N PRO A 239 -0.27 10.65 20.95
CA PRO A 239 -0.62 11.72 20.03
C PRO A 239 0.58 12.21 19.22
N ARG A 240 1.77 12.34 19.85
CA ARG A 240 2.99 12.80 19.16
C ARG A 240 3.38 11.93 17.96
N ARG A 241 3.17 10.59 18.06
CA ARG A 241 3.46 9.67 16.94
C ARG A 241 2.45 9.83 15.82
N ARG A 242 1.16 9.87 16.17
CA ARG A 242 0.08 10.05 15.20
C ARG A 242 0.22 11.38 14.47
N ASP A 243 0.39 12.47 15.19
CA ASP A 243 0.49 13.80 14.62
C ASP A 243 1.71 13.90 13.69
N TYR A 244 2.86 13.36 14.12
CA TYR A 244 4.06 13.33 13.30
C TYR A 244 3.86 12.53 12.01
N LEU A 245 3.27 11.33 12.09
CA LEU A 245 2.96 10.51 10.93
C LEU A 245 2.05 11.25 9.94
N LEU A 246 0.92 11.76 10.42
CA LEU A 246 -0.08 12.40 9.55
C LEU A 246 0.45 13.69 8.93
N GLN A 247 1.23 14.47 9.68
CA GLN A 247 1.92 15.66 9.15
C GLN A 247 2.88 15.28 8.00
N LYS A 248 3.68 14.24 8.18
CA LYS A 248 4.61 13.78 7.14
C LYS A 248 3.89 13.17 5.95
N ALA A 249 2.84 12.38 6.19
CA ALA A 249 2.04 11.77 5.15
C ALA A 249 1.33 12.80 4.26
N ALA A 250 0.84 13.89 4.83
CA ALA A 250 0.24 15.01 4.09
C ALA A 250 1.21 15.64 3.08
N ALA A 251 2.52 15.55 3.33
CA ALA A 251 3.57 16.07 2.45
C ALA A 251 4.14 15.03 1.47
N TRP A 252 3.60 13.81 1.40
CA TRP A 252 4.04 12.81 0.42
C TRP A 252 3.68 13.20 -1.02
N ARG A 253 2.58 13.91 -1.18
CA ARG A 253 2.07 14.38 -2.47
C ARG A 253 1.71 15.86 -2.39
N THR A 254 1.90 16.58 -3.50
CA THR A 254 1.47 17.98 -3.68
C THR A 254 0.32 18.11 -4.67
N ASP A 255 0.11 17.10 -5.50
CA ASP A 255 -0.89 17.05 -6.58
C ASP A 255 -2.21 16.37 -6.17
N ALA A 256 -2.23 15.62 -5.06
CA ALA A 256 -3.44 15.01 -4.51
C ALA A 256 -3.34 14.85 -2.98
N PRO A 257 -4.45 15.02 -2.24
CA PRO A 257 -4.44 14.81 -0.79
C PRO A 257 -4.27 13.34 -0.43
N VAL A 258 -3.43 13.07 0.57
CA VAL A 258 -3.33 11.75 1.20
C VAL A 258 -4.44 11.60 2.24
N LYS A 259 -5.21 10.52 2.14
CA LYS A 259 -6.37 10.24 2.99
C LYS A 259 -6.12 8.97 3.82
N ALA A 260 -6.60 8.95 5.06
CA ALA A 260 -6.62 7.75 5.89
C ALA A 260 -7.95 7.01 5.65
N ALA A 261 -7.88 5.78 5.10
CA ALA A 261 -9.06 5.04 4.67
C ALA A 261 -10.03 4.76 5.82
N LEU A 262 -9.50 4.28 6.96
CA LEU A 262 -10.32 3.91 8.12
C LEU A 262 -11.04 5.13 8.71
N ASP A 263 -10.32 6.25 8.88
CA ASP A 263 -10.93 7.49 9.41
C ASP A 263 -11.99 8.02 8.44
N LEU A 264 -11.70 8.02 7.14
CA LEU A 264 -12.63 8.45 6.11
C LEU A 264 -13.91 7.60 6.11
N CYS A 265 -13.78 6.27 6.11
CA CYS A 265 -14.93 5.37 6.07
C CYS A 265 -15.81 5.50 7.31
N LEU A 266 -15.22 5.49 8.51
CA LEU A 266 -15.98 5.58 9.75
C LEU A 266 -16.69 6.94 9.92
N GLN A 267 -16.16 8.02 9.33
CA GLN A 267 -16.78 9.35 9.32
C GLN A 267 -17.88 9.48 8.25
N SER A 268 -17.81 8.73 7.15
CA SER A 268 -18.74 8.82 6.02
C SER A 268 -20.08 8.11 6.26
N GLY A 269 -20.25 7.38 7.35
CA GLY A 269 -21.48 6.67 7.69
C GLY A 269 -21.91 5.69 6.59
N ASP A 270 -23.16 5.80 6.13
CA ASP A 270 -23.74 4.90 5.12
C ASP A 270 -23.11 5.04 3.71
N GLN A 271 -22.32 6.10 3.47
CA GLN A 271 -21.62 6.26 2.19
C GLN A 271 -20.39 5.35 2.05
N CYS A 272 -19.93 4.74 3.15
CA CYS A 272 -18.90 3.72 3.15
C CYS A 272 -19.39 2.50 3.93
N PRO A 273 -20.02 1.52 3.26
CA PRO A 273 -20.47 0.29 3.88
C PRO A 273 -19.33 -0.41 4.63
N THR A 274 -19.64 -0.93 5.80
CA THR A 274 -18.65 -1.61 6.65
C THR A 274 -19.18 -2.98 7.07
N ASP A 275 -18.30 -3.99 7.00
CA ASP A 275 -18.51 -5.24 7.67
C ASP A 275 -17.71 -5.28 8.96
N ASN A 276 -18.35 -5.74 10.06
CA ASN A 276 -17.78 -5.75 11.42
C ASN A 276 -17.26 -4.35 11.85
N ARG A 277 -18.14 -3.36 11.83
CA ARG A 277 -17.84 -1.96 12.20
C ARG A 277 -17.23 -1.81 13.60
N ALA A 278 -17.59 -2.69 14.53
CA ALA A 278 -17.07 -2.65 15.90
C ALA A 278 -15.54 -2.87 15.93
N ASP A 279 -15.03 -3.84 15.17
CA ASP A 279 -13.60 -4.11 15.05
C ASP A 279 -12.86 -3.03 14.27
N LEU A 280 -13.48 -2.44 13.25
CA LEU A 280 -12.92 -1.27 12.57
C LEU A 280 -12.77 -0.08 13.55
N ALA A 281 -13.79 0.20 14.38
CA ALA A 281 -13.71 1.24 15.39
C ALA A 281 -12.68 0.92 16.50
N PHE A 282 -12.55 -0.35 16.88
CA PHE A 282 -11.51 -0.82 17.80
C PHE A 282 -10.11 -0.55 17.21
N THR A 283 -9.88 -0.88 15.93
CA THR A 283 -8.62 -0.61 15.22
C THR A 283 -8.32 0.89 15.17
N GLN A 284 -9.30 1.72 14.80
CA GLN A 284 -9.15 3.18 14.79
C GLN A 284 -8.74 3.71 16.18
N LYS A 285 -9.41 3.26 17.24
CA LYS A 285 -9.10 3.66 18.63
C LYS A 285 -7.69 3.23 19.03
N ARG A 286 -7.21 2.07 18.59
CA ARG A 286 -5.84 1.60 18.84
C ARG A 286 -4.81 2.41 18.08
N GLY A 287 -5.12 2.89 16.89
CA GLY A 287 -4.30 3.79 16.07
C GLY A 287 -2.94 3.22 15.68
N ARG A 288 -2.85 1.88 15.46
CA ARG A 288 -1.60 1.24 15.05
C ARG A 288 -1.53 1.02 13.56
N ASP A 289 -2.62 0.47 13.01
CA ASP A 289 -2.72 -0.01 11.63
C ASP A 289 -3.41 1.06 10.77
N TYR A 290 -2.78 1.45 9.68
CA TYR A 290 -3.30 2.46 8.74
C TYR A 290 -3.28 1.94 7.32
N GLN A 291 -4.20 2.46 6.50
CA GLN A 291 -4.10 2.51 5.04
C GLN A 291 -4.22 3.98 4.63
N LEU A 292 -3.12 4.55 4.17
CA LEU A 292 -3.01 5.93 3.67
C LEU A 292 -2.96 5.87 2.15
N PHE A 293 -3.86 6.57 1.45
CA PHE A 293 -3.96 6.47 0.00
C PHE A 293 -4.13 7.83 -0.67
N ALA A 294 -3.71 7.91 -1.92
CA ALA A 294 -3.95 9.05 -2.79
C ALA A 294 -4.24 8.59 -4.22
N SER A 295 -5.11 9.32 -4.91
CA SER A 295 -5.40 9.15 -6.32
C SER A 295 -4.21 9.59 -7.19
N GLY A 296 -4.12 9.05 -8.40
CA GLY A 296 -3.22 9.52 -9.44
C GLY A 296 -3.82 10.63 -10.30
N GLY A 297 -3.05 11.14 -11.25
CA GLY A 297 -3.53 12.15 -12.22
C GLY A 297 -4.58 11.60 -13.17
N SER A 298 -4.27 10.46 -13.82
CA SER A 298 -5.16 9.79 -14.76
C SER A 298 -5.96 8.63 -14.15
N THR A 299 -5.78 8.34 -12.86
CA THR A 299 -6.41 7.20 -12.18
C THR A 299 -6.83 7.61 -10.78
N SER A 300 -8.14 7.60 -10.50
CA SER A 300 -8.64 7.87 -9.15
C SER A 300 -8.80 6.60 -8.34
N LEU A 301 -8.49 6.71 -7.05
CA LEU A 301 -8.83 5.72 -6.04
C LEU A 301 -9.96 6.28 -5.18
N THR A 302 -11.14 5.64 -5.22
CA THR A 302 -12.28 6.01 -4.41
C THR A 302 -12.59 4.88 -3.44
N LEU A 303 -12.48 5.15 -2.14
CA LEU A 303 -12.83 4.17 -1.10
C LEU A 303 -14.33 3.83 -1.21
N GLN A 304 -14.65 2.53 -1.32
CA GLN A 304 -16.00 2.03 -1.50
C GLN A 304 -16.53 1.41 -0.21
N SER A 305 -15.75 0.54 0.43
CA SER A 305 -16.17 -0.19 1.62
C SER A 305 -14.96 -0.63 2.44
N MET A 306 -15.23 -1.05 3.69
CA MET A 306 -14.23 -1.67 4.56
C MET A 306 -14.81 -2.86 5.30
N ALA A 307 -13.97 -3.88 5.55
CA ALA A 307 -14.34 -5.07 6.30
C ALA A 307 -13.23 -5.46 7.27
N ALA A 308 -13.57 -5.74 8.52
CA ALA A 308 -12.65 -6.36 9.48
C ALA A 308 -12.75 -7.88 9.30
N LEU A 309 -11.87 -8.43 8.45
CA LEU A 309 -11.88 -9.85 8.08
C LEU A 309 -11.31 -10.75 9.19
N PHE A 310 -10.46 -10.20 10.06
CA PHE A 310 -9.83 -10.90 11.18
C PHE A 310 -9.94 -10.05 12.44
N GLY A 311 -11.11 -10.07 13.05
CA GLY A 311 -11.44 -9.37 14.29
C GLY A 311 -11.70 -10.33 15.45
N HIS A 312 -12.56 -9.88 16.38
CA HIS A 312 -13.04 -10.70 17.48
C HIS A 312 -14.06 -11.74 16.99
N ASP A 313 -13.93 -12.96 17.46
CA ASP A 313 -14.98 -13.99 17.30
C ASP A 313 -16.11 -13.77 18.35
N ASP A 314 -17.15 -14.61 18.32
CA ASP A 314 -18.30 -14.53 19.22
C ASP A 314 -17.93 -14.64 20.70
N ASN A 315 -16.75 -15.20 21.01
CA ASN A 315 -16.22 -15.32 22.36
C ASN A 315 -15.25 -14.19 22.73
N GLY A 316 -15.05 -13.23 21.83
CA GLY A 316 -14.12 -12.12 22.02
C GLY A 316 -12.65 -12.49 21.81
N HIS A 317 -12.34 -13.66 21.22
CA HIS A 317 -10.99 -14.09 20.91
C HIS A 317 -10.57 -13.58 19.50
N MET A 318 -9.30 -13.20 19.37
CA MET A 318 -8.69 -12.78 18.11
C MET A 318 -7.54 -13.73 17.73
N LEU A 319 -7.34 -13.91 16.41
CA LEU A 319 -6.24 -14.73 15.87
C LEU A 319 -4.87 -14.00 15.89
N SER A 320 -4.86 -12.72 16.18
CA SER A 320 -3.68 -11.88 16.41
C SER A 320 -4.04 -10.80 17.44
N ASP A 321 -3.06 -10.13 18.03
CA ASP A 321 -3.33 -8.92 18.85
C ASP A 321 -3.65 -7.69 17.96
N HIS A 322 -3.78 -7.85 16.65
CA HIS A 322 -4.27 -6.87 15.70
C HIS A 322 -5.51 -7.38 14.97
N VAL A 323 -6.37 -6.47 14.54
CA VAL A 323 -7.46 -6.72 13.61
C VAL A 323 -6.92 -6.65 12.19
N GLY A 324 -7.14 -7.70 11.39
CA GLY A 324 -6.87 -7.63 9.96
C GLY A 324 -8.07 -7.04 9.23
N TYR A 325 -7.89 -5.91 8.56
CA TYR A 325 -8.97 -5.24 7.86
C TYR A 325 -8.64 -4.93 6.39
N ALA A 326 -9.63 -5.10 5.53
CA ALA A 326 -9.57 -4.79 4.12
C ALA A 326 -10.29 -3.47 3.81
N ALA A 327 -9.72 -2.69 2.91
CA ALA A 327 -10.37 -1.57 2.26
C ALA A 327 -10.53 -1.89 0.76
N THR A 328 -11.72 -1.68 0.23
CA THR A 328 -12.02 -1.85 -1.20
C THR A 328 -12.08 -0.48 -1.86
N TYR A 329 -11.27 -0.32 -2.89
CA TYR A 329 -11.16 0.91 -3.68
C TYR A 329 -11.72 0.66 -5.07
N ARG A 330 -12.61 1.55 -5.54
CA ARG A 330 -12.94 1.66 -6.95
C ARG A 330 -11.83 2.42 -7.66
N ILE A 331 -11.42 1.89 -8.80
CA ILE A 331 -10.43 2.51 -9.66
C ILE A 331 -11.14 3.01 -10.92
N ASP A 332 -11.12 4.32 -11.12
CA ASP A 332 -11.67 4.95 -12.32
C ASP A 332 -10.54 5.59 -13.12
N ALA A 333 -10.55 5.38 -14.44
CA ALA A 333 -9.70 6.13 -15.34
C ALA A 333 -10.26 7.56 -15.47
N ASN A 334 -9.49 8.56 -15.05
CA ASN A 334 -9.86 9.95 -15.31
C ASN A 334 -9.57 10.26 -16.79
N PRO A 335 -10.50 10.86 -17.54
CA PRO A 335 -10.20 11.30 -18.89
C PRO A 335 -9.06 12.31 -18.83
N VAL A 336 -7.99 12.05 -19.60
CA VAL A 336 -6.88 12.99 -19.77
C VAL A 336 -7.44 14.23 -20.44
N THR A 337 -7.44 15.37 -19.74
CA THR A 337 -7.88 16.62 -20.34
C THR A 337 -6.79 17.16 -21.28
N THR A 338 -7.19 17.87 -22.31
CA THR A 338 -6.23 18.52 -23.26
C THR A 338 -5.25 19.45 -22.55
N ALA A 339 -5.59 19.97 -21.36
CA ALA A 339 -4.71 20.77 -20.51
C ALA A 339 -3.54 19.94 -19.92
N ASP A 340 -3.73 18.65 -19.66
CA ASP A 340 -2.69 17.78 -19.13
C ASP A 340 -1.64 17.44 -20.20
N LEU A 341 -2.04 17.39 -21.47
CA LEU A 341 -1.15 17.14 -22.60
C LEU A 341 -0.24 18.32 -22.93
N THR A 342 -0.66 19.55 -22.61
CA THR A 342 0.13 20.76 -22.87
C THR A 342 1.18 21.02 -21.81
N ASN A 343 1.03 20.46 -20.60
CA ASN A 343 1.97 20.60 -19.48
C ASN A 343 3.02 19.47 -19.41
N ALA A 344 2.90 18.44 -20.23
CA ALA A 344 3.92 17.40 -20.34
C ALA A 344 5.11 17.97 -21.12
N ALA A 345 6.15 18.43 -20.40
CA ALA A 345 7.39 18.87 -21.04
C ALA A 345 7.99 17.71 -21.88
N PRO A 346 8.43 17.96 -23.11
CA PRO A 346 9.00 16.91 -23.95
C PRO A 346 10.24 16.32 -23.24
N ALA A 347 10.26 15.00 -23.10
CA ALA A 347 11.41 14.26 -22.60
C ALA A 347 12.64 14.66 -23.43
N ARG A 348 13.63 15.31 -22.82
CA ARG A 348 14.90 15.60 -23.47
C ARG A 348 15.59 14.27 -23.79
N LEU A 349 15.58 13.89 -25.06
CA LEU A 349 16.47 12.87 -25.58
C LEU A 349 17.91 13.36 -25.33
N ALA A 350 18.60 12.71 -24.38
CA ALA A 350 20.02 12.92 -24.20
C ALA A 350 20.74 12.41 -25.46
N SER A 351 21.11 13.32 -26.33
CA SER A 351 22.03 13.04 -27.45
C SER A 351 23.41 12.76 -26.84
N GLY A 352 23.78 11.49 -26.74
CA GLY A 352 25.13 11.07 -26.45
C GLY A 352 26.06 11.54 -27.57
N SER A 353 26.90 12.55 -27.31
CA SER A 353 28.07 12.85 -28.12
C SER A 353 29.16 11.86 -27.78
N ALA A 354 29.41 10.92 -28.68
CA ALA A 354 30.68 10.20 -28.73
C ALA A 354 31.76 11.20 -29.16
N SER A 355 32.75 11.41 -28.31
CA SER A 355 34.04 12.03 -28.68
C SER A 355 35.16 11.01 -28.48
N ARG A 356 35.97 10.94 -29.50
CA ARG A 356 37.12 10.08 -29.74
C ARG A 356 38.22 10.20 -28.63
#